data_222f3f8163d69d6f411228c1874bd6f6
#
_entry.id   222f3f8163d69d6f411228c1874bd6f6
#
_cell.length_a   1.000
_cell.length_b   1.000
_cell.length_c   1.000
_cell.angle_alpha   90.00
_cell.angle_beta   90.00
_cell.angle_gamma   90.00
#
_symmetry.space_group_name_H-M   'P 1'
#
loop_
_entity.id
_entity.type
_entity.pdbx_description
1 polymer ?
#
loop_
_entity_poly.entity_id
_entity_poly.type
_entity_poly.pdbx_seq_one_letter_code
_entity_poly.pdbx_strand_id
1 'polypeptide(L)'
;MSEQKKGDLTIRVLAMPRDTNPSGDVFGGWLLSQMDIAGGVFCRKISKGRVVTVAIDSTTFKLPVFVGDTLCCYVHLIKKGRTSITVGIEAWVNREFGEDGSSIKVTEGEYTYVKVDENRNPIPIA
;
A
#
# COMPACT_ATOMS: atom_id res chain seq x y z
N MET A 1 6.25 18.64 14.62
CA MET A 1 6.73 17.25 14.62
C MET A 1 6.18 16.50 13.45
N SER A 2 7.03 15.80 12.75
CA SER A 2 6.59 15.02 11.62
C SER A 2 5.99 13.70 12.10
N GLU A 3 4.99 13.22 11.36
CA GLU A 3 4.46 11.89 11.61
C GLU A 3 5.53 10.84 11.36
N GLN A 4 5.48 9.77 12.12
CA GLN A 4 6.36 8.64 11.90
C GLN A 4 5.68 7.63 11.00
N LYS A 5 6.48 7.03 10.12
CA LYS A 5 6.00 5.96 9.24
C LYS A 5 5.78 4.71 10.06
N LYS A 6 4.65 4.06 9.82
CA LYS A 6 4.24 2.89 10.58
C LYS A 6 4.40 1.64 9.74
N GLY A 7 5.24 0.73 10.19
CA GLY A 7 5.44 -0.54 9.52
C GLY A 7 6.68 -0.58 8.65
N ASP A 8 6.77 -1.60 7.81
CA ASP A 8 7.92 -1.89 6.99
C ASP A 8 7.79 -1.29 5.60
N LEU A 9 8.86 -0.67 5.12
CA LEU A 9 8.91 -0.21 3.73
C LEU A 9 8.87 -1.45 2.83
N THR A 10 7.81 -1.56 2.06
CA THR A 10 7.57 -2.75 1.24
C THR A 10 7.69 -2.47 -0.25
N ILE A 11 7.28 -1.29 -0.69
CA ILE A 11 7.35 -0.88 -2.09
C ILE A 11 7.86 0.56 -2.17
N ARG A 12 8.73 0.78 -3.14
CA ARG A 12 9.18 2.12 -3.52
C ARG A 12 9.10 2.22 -5.03
N VAL A 13 8.38 3.20 -5.54
CA VAL A 13 8.15 3.34 -6.98
C VAL A 13 8.07 4.79 -7.38
N LEU A 14 8.57 5.09 -8.57
CA LEU A 14 8.54 6.45 -9.12
C LEU A 14 7.23 6.67 -9.88
N ALA A 15 6.56 7.77 -9.58
CA ALA A 15 5.35 8.16 -10.32
C ALA A 15 5.74 8.71 -11.69
N MET A 16 5.18 8.12 -12.72
CA MET A 16 5.52 8.41 -14.11
C MET A 16 4.39 9.15 -14.83
N PRO A 17 4.69 9.83 -15.96
CA PRO A 17 3.64 10.54 -16.70
C PRO A 17 2.44 9.68 -17.08
N ARG A 18 2.65 8.40 -17.40
CA ARG A 18 1.56 7.49 -17.75
C ARG A 18 0.60 7.22 -16.61
N ASP A 19 0.99 7.59 -15.39
CA ASP A 19 0.18 7.34 -14.19
C ASP A 19 -0.74 8.50 -13.85
N THR A 20 -0.78 9.54 -14.71
CA THR A 20 -1.55 10.74 -14.42
C THR A 20 -2.92 10.74 -15.08
N ASN A 21 -3.83 11.51 -14.49
CA ASN A 21 -5.14 11.78 -15.07
C ASN A 21 -5.07 13.04 -15.93
N PRO A 22 -6.16 13.44 -16.63
CA PRO A 22 -6.14 14.63 -17.46
C PRO A 22 -5.81 15.94 -16.73
N SER A 23 -6.00 15.96 -15.40
CA SER A 23 -5.66 17.14 -14.60
C SER A 23 -4.19 17.21 -14.21
N GLY A 24 -3.40 16.21 -14.56
CA GLY A 24 -1.98 16.19 -14.26
C GLY A 24 -1.60 15.54 -12.94
N ASP A 25 -2.59 15.11 -12.17
CA ASP A 25 -2.35 14.40 -10.90
C ASP A 25 -2.29 12.90 -11.15
N VAL A 26 -1.57 12.19 -10.31
CA VAL A 26 -1.55 10.73 -10.35
C VAL A 26 -2.91 10.17 -9.98
N PHE A 27 -3.36 9.15 -10.69
CA PHE A 27 -4.67 8.51 -10.43
C PHE A 27 -4.72 7.96 -9.01
N GLY A 28 -5.88 8.18 -8.35
CA GLY A 28 -6.14 7.53 -7.06
C GLY A 28 -6.10 6.01 -7.18
N GLY A 29 -6.60 5.48 -8.28
CA GLY A 29 -6.53 4.03 -8.54
C GLY A 29 -5.10 3.51 -8.64
N TRP A 30 -4.18 4.29 -9.18
CA TRP A 30 -2.77 3.91 -9.22
C TRP A 30 -2.21 3.78 -7.80
N LEU A 31 -2.54 4.74 -6.92
CA LEU A 31 -2.14 4.67 -5.53
C LEU A 31 -2.68 3.42 -4.85
N LEU A 32 -3.98 3.16 -5.05
CA LEU A 32 -4.61 1.96 -4.47
C LEU A 32 -3.93 0.68 -4.96
N SER A 33 -3.58 0.63 -6.25
CA SER A 33 -2.93 -0.56 -6.79
C SER A 33 -1.54 -0.76 -6.20
N GLN A 34 -0.77 0.31 -6.01
CA GLN A 34 0.55 0.19 -5.39
C GLN A 34 0.45 -0.26 -3.94
N MET A 35 -0.53 0.29 -3.21
CA MET A 35 -0.78 -0.12 -1.84
C MET A 35 -1.21 -1.59 -1.77
N ASP A 36 -2.05 -2.02 -2.70
CA ASP A 36 -2.50 -3.40 -2.76
C ASP A 36 -1.33 -4.35 -3.04
N ILE A 37 -0.45 -3.99 -3.94
CA ILE A 37 0.75 -4.78 -4.21
C ILE A 37 1.61 -4.88 -2.94
N ALA A 38 1.80 -3.76 -2.24
CA ALA A 38 2.58 -3.74 -1.01
C ALA A 38 1.97 -4.67 0.05
N GLY A 39 0.65 -4.57 0.24
CA GLY A 39 -0.05 -5.44 1.18
C GLY A 39 0.07 -6.90 0.82
N GLY A 40 -0.07 -7.22 -0.47
CA GLY A 40 0.05 -8.59 -0.95
C GLY A 40 1.45 -9.16 -0.72
N VAL A 41 2.49 -8.39 -1.01
CA VAL A 41 3.87 -8.81 -0.76
C VAL A 41 4.09 -9.09 0.73
N PHE A 42 3.62 -8.18 1.57
CA PHE A 42 3.74 -8.33 3.02
C PHE A 42 3.01 -9.59 3.51
N CYS A 43 1.77 -9.77 3.08
CA CYS A 43 0.95 -10.89 3.54
C CYS A 43 1.44 -12.24 3.02
N ARG A 44 2.03 -12.30 1.82
CA ARG A 44 2.60 -13.54 1.30
C ARG A 44 3.72 -14.06 2.19
N LYS A 45 4.51 -13.16 2.75
CA LYS A 45 5.57 -13.57 3.68
C LYS A 45 5.01 -14.18 4.94
N ILE A 46 3.94 -13.59 5.48
CA ILE A 46 3.32 -14.09 6.70
C ILE A 46 2.63 -15.43 6.44
N SER A 47 1.85 -15.52 5.38
CA SER A 47 1.05 -16.70 5.08
C SER A 47 1.86 -17.83 4.46
N LYS A 48 3.02 -17.49 3.89
CA LYS A 48 3.87 -18.43 3.15
C LYS A 48 3.10 -19.10 2.00
N GLY A 49 2.27 -18.31 1.33
CA GLY A 49 1.50 -18.81 0.22
C GLY A 49 0.75 -17.71 -0.49
N ARG A 50 -0.10 -18.12 -1.43
CA ARG A 50 -0.88 -17.18 -2.23
C ARG A 50 -1.93 -16.49 -1.38
N VAL A 51 -2.07 -15.18 -1.59
CA VAL A 51 -3.15 -14.42 -0.95
C VAL A 51 -3.92 -13.67 -2.03
N VAL A 52 -5.21 -13.41 -1.73
CA VAL A 52 -6.06 -12.57 -2.58
C VAL A 52 -6.60 -11.43 -1.74
N THR A 53 -6.79 -10.29 -2.37
CA THR A 53 -7.37 -9.11 -1.72
C THR A 53 -8.87 -9.29 -1.63
N VAL A 54 -9.44 -9.18 -0.43
CA VAL A 54 -10.88 -9.33 -0.26
C VAL A 54 -11.58 -8.06 0.19
N ALA A 55 -10.85 -7.11 0.76
CA ALA A 55 -11.47 -5.85 1.18
C ALA A 55 -10.43 -4.75 1.29
N ILE A 56 -10.87 -3.54 0.94
CA ILE A 56 -10.10 -2.32 1.13
C ILE A 56 -11.01 -1.37 1.88
N ASP A 57 -10.63 -1.05 3.11
CA ASP A 57 -11.46 -0.23 3.99
C ASP A 57 -10.73 1.02 4.44
N SER A 58 -11.52 2.02 4.83
CA SER A 58 -11.00 3.21 5.52
C SER A 58 -9.89 3.93 4.75
N THR A 59 -9.95 3.89 3.42
CA THR A 59 -8.93 4.57 2.61
C THR A 59 -9.23 6.06 2.53
N THR A 60 -8.22 6.87 2.83
CA THR A 60 -8.33 8.33 2.80
C THR A 60 -7.21 8.89 1.94
N PHE A 61 -7.59 9.66 0.92
CA PHE A 61 -6.64 10.38 0.07
C PHE A 61 -6.46 11.77 0.65
N LYS A 62 -5.29 12.03 1.21
CA LYS A 62 -5.04 13.28 1.92
C LYS A 62 -4.44 14.35 1.06
N LEU A 63 -3.51 13.97 0.17
CA LEU A 63 -2.77 14.90 -0.66
C LEU A 63 -2.52 14.28 -2.03
N PRO A 64 -2.35 15.11 -3.07
CA PRO A 64 -2.07 14.60 -4.41
C PRO A 64 -0.65 14.09 -4.54
N VAL A 65 -0.46 13.18 -5.50
CA VAL A 65 0.86 12.69 -5.91
C VAL A 65 1.13 13.20 -7.31
N PHE A 66 2.35 13.65 -7.54
CA PHE A 66 2.74 14.23 -8.81
C PHE A 66 3.81 13.39 -9.51
N VAL A 67 3.91 13.56 -10.82
CA VAL A 67 4.99 12.93 -11.59
C VAL A 67 6.34 13.34 -10.98
N GLY A 68 7.22 12.36 -10.83
CA GLY A 68 8.52 12.60 -10.21
C GLY A 68 8.57 12.34 -8.72
N ASP A 69 7.41 12.23 -8.08
CA ASP A 69 7.39 11.82 -6.67
C ASP A 69 7.78 10.36 -6.55
N THR A 70 8.54 10.03 -5.53
CA THR A 70 8.84 8.63 -5.20
C THR A 70 7.84 8.19 -4.15
N LEU A 71 7.02 7.20 -4.51
CA LEU A 71 6.02 6.65 -3.61
C LEU A 71 6.62 5.53 -2.80
N CYS A 72 6.43 5.59 -1.47
CA CYS A 72 6.89 4.56 -0.56
C CYS A 72 5.69 4.05 0.23
N CYS A 73 5.45 2.74 0.17
CA CYS A 73 4.35 2.12 0.90
C CYS A 73 4.89 1.36 2.10
N TYR A 74 4.37 1.68 3.26
CA TYR A 74 4.74 1.05 4.54
C TYR A 74 3.57 0.23 5.02
N VAL A 75 3.84 -1.01 5.42
CA VAL A 75 2.80 -1.96 5.80
C VAL A 75 3.04 -2.45 7.22
N HIS A 76 1.98 -2.50 8.01
CA HIS A 76 2.04 -3.08 9.35
C HIS A 76 0.85 -4.02 9.57
N LEU A 77 1.07 -5.05 10.36
CA LEU A 77 0.03 -6.02 10.67
C LEU A 77 -0.96 -5.42 11.67
N ILE A 78 -2.25 -5.51 11.37
CA ILE A 78 -3.31 -5.10 12.30
C ILE A 78 -3.89 -6.33 12.99
N LYS A 79 -4.25 -7.35 12.20
CA LYS A 79 -4.94 -8.51 12.74
C LYS A 79 -4.69 -9.73 11.85
N LYS A 80 -4.55 -10.89 12.47
CA LYS A 80 -4.40 -12.15 11.75
C LYS A 80 -5.50 -13.10 12.22
N GLY A 81 -6.36 -13.50 11.29
CA GLY A 81 -7.40 -14.47 11.55
C GLY A 81 -6.95 -15.87 11.14
N ARG A 82 -7.90 -16.79 11.04
CA ARG A 82 -7.59 -18.17 10.65
C ARG A 82 -7.10 -18.24 9.21
N THR A 83 -7.80 -17.58 8.29
CA THR A 83 -7.47 -17.56 6.86
C THR A 83 -7.15 -16.17 6.36
N SER A 84 -7.38 -15.13 7.18
CA SER A 84 -7.28 -13.73 6.75
C SER A 84 -6.19 -12.97 7.48
N ILE A 85 -5.68 -11.93 6.82
CA ILE A 85 -4.70 -11.00 7.38
C ILE A 85 -5.18 -9.61 7.04
N THR A 86 -5.30 -8.75 8.05
CA THR A 86 -5.63 -7.34 7.86
C THR A 86 -4.39 -6.51 8.17
N VAL A 87 -4.04 -5.63 7.24
CA VAL A 87 -2.86 -4.78 7.37
C VAL A 87 -3.24 -3.32 7.19
N GLY A 88 -2.49 -2.45 7.85
CA GLY A 88 -2.55 -1.03 7.60
C GLY A 88 -1.47 -0.67 6.60
N ILE A 89 -1.80 0.15 5.63
CA ILE A 89 -0.87 0.56 4.60
C ILE A 89 -0.84 2.08 4.54
N GLU A 90 0.36 2.64 4.66
CA GLU A 90 0.58 4.07 4.53
C GLU A 90 1.36 4.33 3.26
N ALA A 91 0.88 5.27 2.46
CA ALA A 91 1.57 5.72 1.26
C ALA A 91 2.18 7.09 1.54
N TRP A 92 3.49 7.18 1.38
CA TRP A 92 4.27 8.39 1.59
C TRP A 92 4.98 8.75 0.31
N VAL A 93 5.18 10.03 0.04
CA VAL A 93 5.96 10.45 -1.12
C VAL A 93 7.17 11.25 -0.66
N ASN A 94 8.27 11.02 -1.37
CA ASN A 94 9.47 11.83 -1.26
C ASN A 94 9.56 12.67 -2.52
N ARG A 95 9.63 13.98 -2.35
CA ARG A 95 9.79 14.90 -3.47
C ARG A 95 11.26 15.27 -3.56
N GLU A 96 11.84 14.90 -4.69
CA GLU A 96 13.28 15.03 -4.91
C GLU A 96 13.80 16.43 -4.66
N PHE A 97 13.03 17.42 -5.05
CA PHE A 97 13.43 18.81 -4.93
C PHE A 97 12.77 19.50 -3.74
N GLY A 98 12.13 18.71 -2.86
CA GLY A 98 11.57 19.24 -1.64
C GLY A 98 12.68 19.54 -0.65
N GLU A 99 12.49 20.60 0.14
CA GLU A 99 13.45 20.91 1.18
C GLU A 99 13.54 19.76 2.18
N ASP A 100 14.74 19.46 2.62
CA ASP A 100 15.03 18.47 3.64
C ASP A 100 14.71 17.03 3.25
N GLY A 101 14.48 16.77 1.96
CA GLY A 101 14.08 15.44 1.55
C GLY A 101 12.85 14.95 2.29
N SER A 102 11.95 15.89 2.60
CA SER A 102 10.79 15.58 3.45
C SER A 102 9.90 14.53 2.82
N SER A 103 9.35 13.71 3.67
CA SER A 103 8.44 12.65 3.32
C SER A 103 7.04 13.06 3.77
N ILE A 104 6.06 12.92 2.88
CA ILE A 104 4.70 13.39 3.15
C ILE A 104 3.76 12.20 3.03
N LYS A 105 2.92 11.98 4.05
CA LYS A 105 1.90 10.93 3.97
C LYS A 105 0.75 11.43 3.11
N VAL A 106 0.47 10.72 2.03
CA VAL A 106 -0.56 11.13 1.07
C VAL A 106 -1.82 10.28 1.16
N THR A 107 -1.72 9.05 1.64
CA THR A 107 -2.86 8.14 1.69
C THR A 107 -2.61 7.10 2.78
N GLU A 108 -3.70 6.59 3.36
CA GLU A 108 -3.62 5.44 4.26
C GLU A 108 -4.91 4.65 4.17
N GLY A 109 -4.83 3.37 4.48
CA GLY A 109 -6.02 2.52 4.43
C GLY A 109 -5.76 1.17 5.07
N GLU A 110 -6.82 0.39 5.20
CA GLU A 110 -6.76 -0.97 5.72
C GLU A 110 -7.16 -1.94 4.63
N TYR A 111 -6.32 -2.94 4.44
CA TYR A 111 -6.52 -3.95 3.39
C TYR A 111 -6.57 -5.32 4.04
N THR A 112 -7.51 -6.14 3.59
CA THR A 112 -7.67 -7.51 4.10
C THR A 112 -7.39 -8.50 2.98
N TYR A 113 -6.58 -9.50 3.30
CA TYR A 113 -6.16 -10.55 2.38
C TYR A 113 -6.52 -11.90 2.95
N VAL A 114 -6.80 -12.85 2.08
CA VAL A 114 -7.13 -14.24 2.49
C VAL A 114 -6.16 -15.18 1.80
N LYS A 115 -5.59 -16.10 2.58
CA LYS A 115 -4.75 -17.15 2.01
C LYS A 115 -5.62 -18.16 1.28
N VAL A 116 -5.23 -18.51 0.07
CA VAL A 116 -5.99 -19.44 -0.76
C VAL A 116 -5.09 -20.52 -1.33
N ASP A 117 -5.71 -21.66 -1.66
CA ASP A 117 -5.03 -22.74 -2.37
C ASP A 117 -5.05 -22.47 -3.89
N GLU A 118 -4.58 -23.42 -4.68
CA GLU A 118 -4.52 -23.25 -6.13
C GLU A 118 -5.90 -23.17 -6.80
N ASN A 119 -6.94 -23.62 -6.12
CA ASN A 119 -8.31 -23.51 -6.59
C ASN A 119 -9.04 -22.30 -6.05
N ARG A 120 -8.29 -21.40 -5.37
CA ARG A 120 -8.79 -20.18 -4.76
C ARG A 120 -9.73 -20.41 -3.59
N ASN A 121 -9.61 -21.53 -2.93
CA ASN A 121 -10.36 -21.78 -1.70
C ASN A 121 -9.57 -21.28 -0.50
N PRO A 122 -10.22 -20.60 0.46
CA PRO A 122 -9.53 -20.15 1.67
C PRO A 122 -8.94 -21.32 2.44
N ILE A 123 -7.70 -21.15 2.88
CA ILE A 123 -7.01 -22.15 3.69
C ILE A 123 -6.33 -21.47 4.88
N PRO A 124 -6.10 -22.22 5.98
CA PRO A 124 -5.47 -21.65 7.16
C PRO A 124 -4.07 -21.12 6.90
N ILE A 125 -3.75 -20.04 7.59
CA ILE A 125 -2.46 -19.36 7.43
C ILE A 125 -1.32 -20.16 8.04
N ALA A 126 -1.55 -20.77 9.17
CA ALA A 126 -0.48 -21.49 9.87
C ALA A 126 -0.46 -22.95 9.52
#